data_67803837e2a890cb9d58b3144922ed16
#
_entry.id   67803837e2a890cb9d58b3144922ed16
#
_cell.length_a   1.000
_cell.length_b   1.000
_cell.length_c   1.000
_cell.angle_alpha   90.00
_cell.angle_beta   90.00
_cell.angle_gamma   90.00
#
_symmetry.space_group_name_H-M   'P 1'
#
loop_
_entity.id
_entity.type
_entity.pdbx_description
1 polymer ?
#
loop_
_entity_poly.entity_id
_entity_poly.type
_entity_poly.pdbx_seq_one_letter_code
_entity_poly.pdbx_strand_id
1 'polypeptide(L)'
;MKKFISISICTLYSVFCTLLMAQSLLTPEQLAKRERHKNLTVKEWNTDEKTQTRWLDRIKVYDNQGRCVEEIEYATYGQKWRVTSKYDDKTGKVIEEVEYNDRNRATRIKKYEWNENGTKAKQYNYLPNGKLFSIKVYEYIFSDK
;
A
#
# COMPACT_ATOMS: atom_id res chain seq x y z
N MET A 1 0.51 -28.42 57.61
CA MET A 1 0.02 -28.71 56.27
C MET A 1 0.23 -27.46 55.39
N LYS A 2 1.24 -27.48 54.57
CA LYS A 2 1.50 -26.39 53.59
C LYS A 2 0.95 -26.83 52.23
N LYS A 3 -0.12 -26.14 51.75
CA LYS A 3 -0.65 -26.37 50.40
C LYS A 3 0.18 -25.56 49.42
N PHE A 4 0.88 -26.22 48.53
CA PHE A 4 1.54 -25.62 47.38
C PHE A 4 0.49 -25.29 46.33
N ILE A 5 0.37 -24.03 45.98
CA ILE A 5 -0.43 -23.54 44.85
C ILE A 5 0.49 -23.61 43.63
N SER A 6 0.30 -24.61 42.79
CA SER A 6 0.92 -24.70 41.47
C SER A 6 0.13 -23.80 40.53
N ILE A 7 0.64 -22.60 40.27
CA ILE A 7 0.10 -21.70 39.24
C ILE A 7 0.70 -22.16 37.92
N SER A 8 -0.15 -22.63 37.04
CA SER A 8 0.17 -23.13 35.73
C SER A 8 0.73 -21.99 34.84
N ILE A 9 2.02 -22.08 34.49
CA ILE A 9 2.75 -21.14 33.63
C ILE A 9 2.37 -21.32 32.14
N CYS A 10 1.48 -22.25 31.80
CA CYS A 10 1.12 -22.57 30.42
C CYS A 10 0.23 -21.55 29.68
N THR A 11 -0.43 -20.63 30.38
CA THR A 11 -1.39 -19.70 29.72
C THR A 11 -0.79 -18.44 29.18
N LEU A 12 0.44 -18.07 29.56
CA LEU A 12 1.12 -16.86 29.06
C LEU A 12 1.84 -17.06 27.71
N TYR A 13 2.20 -18.31 27.38
CA TYR A 13 2.89 -18.60 26.11
C TYR A 13 1.95 -18.63 24.89
N SER A 14 0.68 -18.97 25.06
CA SER A 14 -0.27 -19.05 23.94
C SER A 14 -0.71 -17.68 23.42
N VAL A 15 -0.78 -16.67 24.29
CA VAL A 15 -1.17 -15.29 23.88
C VAL A 15 -0.04 -14.58 23.13
N PHE A 16 1.22 -14.89 23.48
CA PHE A 16 2.37 -14.29 22.80
C PHE A 16 2.61 -14.88 21.40
N CYS A 17 2.27 -16.15 21.19
CA CYS A 17 2.41 -16.82 19.89
C CYS A 17 1.36 -16.34 18.85
N THR A 18 0.14 -15.99 19.30
CA THR A 18 -0.91 -15.48 18.39
C THR A 18 -0.69 -14.05 17.96
N LEU A 19 0.00 -13.23 18.76
CA LEU A 19 0.39 -11.86 18.36
C LEU A 19 1.53 -11.85 17.31
N LEU A 20 2.38 -12.85 17.27
CA LEU A 20 3.46 -12.98 16.27
C LEU A 20 2.97 -13.47 14.91
N MET A 21 1.82 -14.15 14.82
CA MET A 21 1.30 -14.68 13.56
C MET A 21 0.54 -13.63 12.72
N ALA A 22 0.15 -12.48 13.30
CA ALA A 22 -0.52 -11.40 12.58
C ALA A 22 0.44 -10.43 11.87
N GLN A 23 1.75 -10.61 11.98
CA GLN A 23 2.72 -9.56 11.62
C GLN A 23 3.46 -9.73 10.32
N SER A 24 3.28 -10.75 9.48
CA SER A 24 4.06 -10.69 8.24
C SER A 24 3.55 -11.52 7.08
N LEU A 25 2.67 -10.96 6.33
CA LEU A 25 2.59 -11.21 4.88
C LEU A 25 3.71 -10.50 4.11
N LEU A 26 4.63 -9.81 4.81
CA LEU A 26 5.75 -9.07 4.22
C LEU A 26 7.04 -9.85 4.42
N THR A 27 7.84 -9.94 3.35
CA THR A 27 9.19 -10.48 3.43
C THR A 27 10.11 -9.57 4.25
N PRO A 28 11.22 -10.08 4.82
CA PRO A 28 12.22 -9.25 5.52
C PRO A 28 12.73 -8.09 4.67
N GLU A 29 12.90 -8.29 3.36
CA GLU A 29 13.31 -7.25 2.42
C GLU A 29 12.25 -6.16 2.28
N GLN A 30 10.97 -6.54 2.19
CA GLN A 30 9.86 -5.59 2.14
C GLN A 30 9.74 -4.79 3.43
N LEU A 31 9.98 -5.41 4.58
CA LEU A 31 10.03 -4.72 5.88
C LEU A 31 11.18 -3.72 5.93
N ALA A 32 12.40 -4.13 5.55
CA ALA A 32 13.56 -3.26 5.50
C ALA A 32 13.35 -2.08 4.51
N LYS A 33 12.69 -2.33 3.38
CA LYS A 33 12.32 -1.27 2.44
C LYS A 33 11.34 -0.28 3.08
N ARG A 34 10.31 -0.75 3.78
CA ARG A 34 9.36 0.12 4.48
C ARG A 34 10.02 0.96 5.56
N GLU A 35 10.91 0.38 6.35
CA GLU A 35 11.67 1.14 7.36
C GLU A 35 12.42 2.33 6.76
N ARG A 36 13.10 2.12 5.63
CA ARG A 36 13.83 3.19 4.92
C ARG A 36 12.93 4.28 4.33
N HIS A 37 11.63 3.99 4.14
CA HIS A 37 10.69 4.91 3.53
C HIS A 37 9.75 5.61 4.53
N LYS A 38 9.88 5.34 5.84
CA LYS A 38 9.03 5.99 6.86
C LYS A 38 9.11 7.50 6.80
N ASN A 39 7.94 8.16 6.66
CA ASN A 39 7.80 9.62 6.59
C ASN A 39 8.69 10.27 5.52
N LEU A 40 8.98 9.55 4.44
CA LEU A 40 9.85 9.99 3.37
C LEU A 40 9.04 10.66 2.25
N THR A 41 9.57 11.74 1.70
CA THR A 41 9.14 12.31 0.43
C THR A 41 10.29 12.22 -0.57
N VAL A 42 10.07 11.51 -1.66
CA VAL A 42 11.04 11.38 -2.76
C VAL A 42 10.63 12.32 -3.88
N LYS A 43 11.57 13.14 -4.34
CA LYS A 43 11.41 13.98 -5.55
C LYS A 43 12.36 13.49 -6.62
N GLU A 44 11.82 13.06 -7.75
CA GLU A 44 12.59 12.63 -8.92
C GLU A 44 12.70 13.82 -9.89
N TRP A 45 13.92 14.12 -10.32
CA TRP A 45 14.21 15.23 -11.22
C TRP A 45 14.87 14.71 -12.48
N ASN A 46 14.40 15.20 -13.62
CA ASN A 46 15.06 15.02 -14.91
C ASN A 46 15.85 16.27 -15.31
N THR A 47 16.91 16.07 -16.09
CA THR A 47 17.72 17.13 -16.67
C THR A 47 17.90 16.81 -18.14
N ASP A 48 17.57 17.74 -19.01
CA ASP A 48 17.85 17.65 -20.44
C ASP A 48 19.37 17.80 -20.67
N GLU A 49 19.98 16.85 -21.37
CA GLU A 49 21.43 16.81 -21.57
C GLU A 49 21.94 17.99 -22.41
N LYS A 50 21.14 18.44 -23.37
CA LYS A 50 21.55 19.53 -24.32
C LYS A 50 21.34 20.89 -23.71
N THR A 51 20.17 21.12 -23.12
CA THR A 51 19.79 22.46 -22.62
C THR A 51 20.16 22.66 -21.16
N GLN A 52 20.52 21.56 -20.42
CA GLN A 52 20.77 21.57 -18.98
C GLN A 52 19.55 22.03 -18.16
N THR A 53 18.38 22.03 -18.77
CA THR A 53 17.13 22.41 -18.11
C THR A 53 16.68 21.27 -17.20
N ARG A 54 16.43 21.60 -15.93
CA ARG A 54 15.96 20.66 -14.92
C ARG A 54 14.47 20.85 -14.66
N TRP A 55 13.72 19.73 -14.61
CA TRP A 55 12.31 19.76 -14.23
C TRP A 55 11.99 18.64 -13.25
N LEU A 56 10.97 18.87 -12.44
CA LEU A 56 10.42 17.87 -11.54
C LEU A 56 9.64 16.84 -12.38
N ASP A 57 9.97 15.55 -12.23
CA ASP A 57 9.32 14.45 -12.94
C ASP A 57 8.26 13.78 -12.07
N ARG A 58 8.61 13.50 -10.81
CA ARG A 58 7.72 12.76 -9.91
C ARG A 58 7.95 13.13 -8.45
N ILE A 59 6.85 13.03 -7.67
CA ILE A 59 6.89 13.06 -6.21
C ILE A 59 6.22 11.79 -5.70
N LYS A 60 6.84 11.13 -4.70
CA LYS A 60 6.25 10.05 -3.92
C LYS A 60 6.28 10.41 -2.46
N VAL A 61 5.14 10.28 -1.78
CA VAL A 61 5.00 10.52 -0.34
C VAL A 61 4.71 9.21 0.36
N TYR A 62 5.43 8.94 1.42
CA TYR A 62 5.30 7.75 2.23
C TYR A 62 4.86 8.10 3.65
N ASP A 63 4.01 7.27 4.22
CA ASP A 63 3.50 7.42 5.58
C ASP A 63 4.52 6.94 6.65
N ASN A 64 4.10 6.99 7.92
CA ASN A 64 4.89 6.52 9.06
C ASN A 64 5.12 5.00 9.09
N GLN A 65 4.48 4.24 8.20
CA GLN A 65 4.69 2.80 8.01
C GLN A 65 5.46 2.49 6.73
N GLY A 66 5.98 3.51 6.04
CA GLY A 66 6.74 3.37 4.79
C GLY A 66 5.90 2.92 3.59
N ARG A 67 4.58 3.17 3.60
CA ARG A 67 3.67 2.86 2.50
C ARG A 67 3.49 4.10 1.65
N CYS A 68 3.52 3.96 0.32
CA CYS A 68 3.33 5.08 -0.60
C CYS A 68 1.86 5.53 -0.60
N VAL A 69 1.57 6.65 0.05
CA VAL A 69 0.20 7.19 0.18
C VAL A 69 -0.16 8.18 -0.91
N GLU A 70 0.83 8.74 -1.60
CA GLU A 70 0.61 9.67 -2.69
C GLU A 70 1.72 9.56 -3.73
N GLU A 71 1.36 9.58 -5.00
CA GLU A 71 2.27 9.68 -6.14
C GLU A 71 1.75 10.73 -7.11
N ILE A 72 2.63 11.66 -7.52
CA ILE A 72 2.31 12.73 -8.46
C ILE A 72 3.32 12.67 -9.59
N GLU A 73 2.86 12.61 -10.83
CA GLU A 73 3.69 12.74 -12.03
C GLU A 73 3.51 14.12 -12.63
N TYR A 74 4.61 14.72 -13.06
CA TYR A 74 4.65 16.04 -13.66
C TYR A 74 5.01 15.95 -15.14
N ALA A 75 4.54 16.92 -15.89
CA ALA A 75 4.97 17.21 -17.25
C ALA A 75 5.46 18.66 -17.29
N THR A 76 5.91 19.13 -18.45
CA THR A 76 6.39 20.51 -18.64
C THR A 76 5.35 21.57 -18.27
N TYR A 77 4.06 21.25 -18.36
CA TYR A 77 2.94 22.14 -18.03
C TYR A 77 2.47 22.06 -16.57
N GLY A 78 3.11 21.25 -15.73
CA GLY A 78 2.74 21.06 -14.33
C GLY A 78 2.32 19.61 -14.01
N GLN A 79 1.40 19.44 -13.06
CA GLN A 79 0.88 18.11 -12.71
C GLN A 79 0.22 17.45 -13.93
N LYS A 80 0.64 16.23 -14.25
CA LYS A 80 0.04 15.38 -15.29
C LYS A 80 -1.06 14.48 -14.68
N TRP A 81 -0.76 13.82 -13.58
CA TRP A 81 -1.71 13.03 -12.81
C TRP A 81 -1.25 12.90 -11.36
N ARG A 82 -2.16 12.50 -10.49
CA ARG A 82 -1.90 12.20 -9.09
C ARG A 82 -2.73 10.98 -8.66
N VAL A 83 -2.14 10.14 -7.84
CA VAL A 83 -2.84 9.02 -7.17
C VAL A 83 -2.64 9.14 -5.68
N THR A 84 -3.73 8.95 -4.92
CA THR A 84 -3.67 8.75 -3.47
C THR A 84 -4.09 7.34 -3.13
N SER A 85 -3.44 6.73 -2.15
CA SER A 85 -3.67 5.34 -1.72
C SER A 85 -4.02 5.27 -0.25
N LYS A 86 -5.06 4.48 0.08
CA LYS A 86 -5.39 4.09 1.46
C LYS A 86 -5.08 2.62 1.66
N TYR A 87 -4.63 2.30 2.86
CA TYR A 87 -4.23 0.96 3.25
C TYR A 87 -5.06 0.47 4.42
N ASP A 88 -5.28 -0.82 4.45
CA ASP A 88 -5.76 -1.52 5.63
C ASP A 88 -4.60 -1.63 6.64
N ASP A 89 -4.83 -1.21 7.87
CA ASP A 89 -3.78 -1.14 8.90
C ASP A 89 -3.37 -2.52 9.43
N LYS A 90 -4.26 -3.51 9.33
CA LYS A 90 -3.99 -4.87 9.81
C LYS A 90 -3.17 -5.66 8.80
N THR A 91 -3.55 -5.61 7.53
CA THR A 91 -2.92 -6.39 6.47
C THR A 91 -1.84 -5.61 5.71
N GLY A 92 -1.81 -4.28 5.83
CA GLY A 92 -0.93 -3.41 5.07
C GLY A 92 -1.19 -3.41 3.56
N LYS A 93 -2.34 -3.93 3.13
CA LYS A 93 -2.74 -3.97 1.73
C LYS A 93 -3.47 -2.69 1.34
N VAL A 94 -3.28 -2.24 0.10
CA VAL A 94 -4.04 -1.10 -0.44
C VAL A 94 -5.51 -1.50 -0.58
N ILE A 95 -6.42 -0.68 -0.05
CA ILE A 95 -7.87 -0.90 -0.10
C ILE A 95 -8.59 0.09 -1.01
N GLU A 96 -8.01 1.28 -1.19
CA GLU A 96 -8.58 2.31 -2.07
C GLU A 96 -7.48 3.12 -2.73
N GLU A 97 -7.66 3.43 -4.00
CA GLU A 97 -6.86 4.41 -4.74
C GLU A 97 -7.81 5.41 -5.41
N VAL A 98 -7.42 6.69 -5.38
CA VAL A 98 -8.11 7.76 -6.10
C VAL A 98 -7.16 8.37 -7.11
N GLU A 99 -7.56 8.36 -8.39
CA GLU A 99 -6.82 8.98 -9.48
C GLU A 99 -7.35 10.40 -9.74
N TYR A 100 -6.44 11.34 -9.94
CA TYR A 100 -6.73 12.73 -10.25
C TYR A 100 -6.05 13.15 -11.55
N ASN A 101 -6.67 14.03 -12.29
CA ASN A 101 -6.11 14.61 -13.52
C ASN A 101 -5.17 15.80 -13.23
N ASP A 102 -4.73 16.47 -14.30
CA ASP A 102 -3.89 17.67 -14.30
C ASP A 102 -4.49 18.86 -13.53
N ARG A 103 -5.83 18.91 -13.42
CA ARG A 103 -6.57 19.96 -12.68
C ARG A 103 -6.92 19.53 -11.26
N ASN A 104 -6.28 18.48 -10.77
CA ASN A 104 -6.53 17.91 -9.44
C ASN A 104 -8.00 17.50 -9.19
N ARG A 105 -8.72 17.13 -10.25
CA ARG A 105 -10.08 16.60 -10.16
C ARG A 105 -10.03 15.09 -10.18
N ALA A 106 -10.73 14.44 -9.24
CA ALA A 106 -10.84 12.99 -9.23
C ALA A 106 -11.44 12.50 -10.55
N THR A 107 -10.83 11.47 -11.13
CA THR A 107 -11.26 10.84 -12.39
C THR A 107 -11.72 9.42 -12.18
N ARG A 108 -11.17 8.72 -11.19
CA ARG A 108 -11.51 7.34 -10.88
C ARG A 108 -11.24 7.02 -9.41
N ILE A 109 -12.07 6.15 -8.85
CA ILE A 109 -11.86 5.56 -7.53
C ILE A 109 -11.80 4.04 -7.73
N LYS A 110 -10.72 3.42 -7.23
CA LYS A 110 -10.52 1.97 -7.25
C LYS A 110 -10.60 1.46 -5.82
N LYS A 111 -11.37 0.39 -5.59
CA LYS A 111 -11.38 -0.34 -4.31
C LYS A 111 -10.99 -1.78 -4.54
N TYR A 112 -10.28 -2.36 -3.58
CA TYR A 112 -9.67 -3.67 -3.71
C TYR A 112 -10.16 -4.63 -2.65
N GLU A 113 -10.43 -5.86 -3.08
CA GLU A 113 -10.57 -7.03 -2.20
C GLU A 113 -9.37 -7.95 -2.40
N TRP A 114 -8.93 -8.55 -1.31
CA TRP A 114 -7.76 -9.42 -1.27
C TRP A 114 -8.13 -10.80 -0.77
N ASN A 115 -7.53 -11.84 -1.36
CA ASN A 115 -7.60 -13.20 -0.88
C ASN A 115 -6.74 -13.35 0.40
N GLU A 116 -7.01 -14.38 1.19
CA GLU A 116 -6.24 -14.70 2.41
C GLU A 116 -4.74 -14.91 2.12
N ASN A 117 -4.40 -15.47 0.96
CA ASN A 117 -3.03 -15.66 0.51
C ASN A 117 -2.32 -14.36 0.05
N GLY A 118 -2.99 -13.19 0.15
CA GLY A 118 -2.43 -11.89 -0.19
C GLY A 118 -2.46 -11.53 -1.68
N THR A 119 -3.08 -12.35 -2.54
CA THR A 119 -3.34 -11.98 -3.94
C THR A 119 -4.60 -11.14 -4.08
N LYS A 120 -4.73 -10.34 -5.15
CA LYS A 120 -5.95 -9.55 -5.39
C LYS A 120 -7.10 -10.49 -5.77
N ALA A 121 -8.26 -10.36 -5.09
CA ALA A 121 -9.49 -11.06 -5.45
C ALA A 121 -10.29 -10.26 -6.48
N LYS A 122 -10.58 -8.98 -6.17
CA LYS A 122 -11.36 -8.11 -7.02
C LYS A 122 -10.85 -6.68 -6.98
N GLN A 123 -11.15 -5.94 -8.05
CA GLN A 123 -10.99 -4.49 -8.14
C GLN A 123 -12.29 -3.88 -8.64
N TYR A 124 -12.87 -3.02 -7.84
CA TYR A 124 -14.04 -2.22 -8.18
C TYR A 124 -13.60 -0.86 -8.68
N ASN A 125 -14.02 -0.47 -9.87
CA ASN A 125 -13.75 0.84 -10.45
C ASN A 125 -15.02 1.69 -10.39
N TYR A 126 -14.93 2.84 -9.72
CA TYR A 126 -16.01 3.80 -9.61
C TYR A 126 -15.69 5.08 -10.36
N LEU A 127 -16.73 5.73 -10.87
CA LEU A 127 -16.65 7.12 -11.32
C LEU A 127 -16.61 8.06 -10.10
N PRO A 128 -16.16 9.33 -10.27
CA PRO A 128 -16.08 10.29 -9.16
C PRO A 128 -17.41 10.56 -8.44
N ASN A 129 -18.52 10.36 -9.12
CA ASN A 129 -19.88 10.49 -8.56
C ASN A 129 -20.31 9.26 -7.73
N GLY A 130 -19.42 8.28 -7.52
CA GLY A 130 -19.68 7.06 -6.76
C GLY A 130 -20.39 5.95 -7.54
N LYS A 131 -20.72 6.16 -8.84
CA LYS A 131 -21.34 5.12 -9.67
C LYS A 131 -20.29 4.05 -10.02
N LEU A 132 -20.63 2.78 -9.79
CA LEU A 132 -19.80 1.66 -10.21
C LEU A 132 -19.70 1.61 -11.74
N PHE A 133 -18.48 1.62 -12.26
CA PHE A 133 -18.19 1.59 -13.69
C PHE A 133 -17.84 0.18 -14.16
N SER A 134 -16.98 -0.54 -13.44
CA SER A 134 -16.59 -1.91 -13.78
C SER A 134 -16.03 -2.66 -12.59
N ILE A 135 -16.05 -3.99 -12.68
CA ILE A 135 -15.40 -4.89 -11.72
C ILE A 135 -14.39 -5.75 -12.49
N LYS A 136 -13.16 -5.80 -11.99
CA LYS A 136 -12.17 -6.80 -12.41
C LYS A 136 -12.14 -7.91 -11.38
N VAL A 137 -12.23 -9.16 -11.84
CA VAL A 137 -12.03 -10.36 -11.02
C VAL A 137 -10.71 -10.98 -11.43
N TYR A 138 -9.88 -11.37 -10.48
CA TYR A 138 -8.59 -12.00 -10.73
C TYR A 138 -8.70 -13.50 -10.49
N GLU A 139 -8.33 -14.28 -11.47
CA GLU A 139 -8.26 -15.74 -11.43
C GLU A 139 -6.78 -16.14 -11.52
N TYR A 140 -6.33 -17.01 -10.61
CA TYR A 140 -4.94 -17.46 -10.53
C TYR A 140 -4.89 -18.95 -10.84
N ILE A 141 -4.29 -19.30 -11.97
CA ILE A 141 -4.14 -20.68 -12.42
C ILE A 141 -2.67 -21.08 -12.20
N PHE A 142 -2.45 -22.04 -11.33
CA PHE A 142 -1.12 -22.61 -11.11
C PHE A 142 -0.97 -23.81 -12.03
N SER A 143 0.06 -23.78 -12.90
CA SER A 143 0.44 -24.96 -13.68
C SER A 143 1.43 -25.78 -12.87
N ASP A 144 1.13 -27.06 -12.69
CA ASP A 144 2.07 -28.01 -12.14
C ASP A 144 3.30 -28.09 -13.06
N LYS A 145 4.50 -27.98 -12.45
CA LYS A 145 5.78 -28.12 -13.15
C LYS A 145 6.15 -29.59 -13.23
#